data_4824d65e19ddb3703dd316c34fbdfecb
#
_entry.id   4824d65e19ddb3703dd316c34fbdfecb
#
_cell.length_a   1.000
_cell.length_b   1.000
_cell.length_c   1.000
_cell.angle_alpha   90.00
_cell.angle_beta   90.00
_cell.angle_gamma   90.00
#
_symmetry.space_group_name_H-M   'P 1'
#
loop_
_entity.id
_entity.type
_entity.pdbx_description
1 polymer ?
#
loop_
_entity_poly.entity_id
_entity_poly.type
_entity_poly.pdbx_seq_one_letter_code
_entity_poly.pdbx_strand_id
1 'polypeptide(L)'
;MSLRIAIISIVALFAALTTNAAKVDTITIKAVEMPRPIVVTVIIPEGASATHRVPTVYLLNGFGGDHKQWTTTCKQLPALADQYGMAMVMPDGCDSWYWDAPANPKVKMETFMTKRLVPYIDKHYPTLPEASKRAITGLSMGGHGAFWLGVRHPDIWKNIGSTSGGVNILPYTERWKMKDALGAYTSATAKTWETHTIINLVSQMTPGANNIIFDCGIEDIFSGVNAALHRKLLEAKIPHDYISRPGNHNRKYWSNSILYHLLYFSRHFGK
;
A
#
# COMPACT_ATOMS: atom_id res chain seq x y z
N MET A 1 -48.20 -55.83 28.74
CA MET A 1 -47.86 -54.37 28.60
C MET A 1 -46.55 -54.25 27.84
N SER A 2 -46.57 -53.93 26.54
CA SER A 2 -45.35 -53.79 25.71
C SER A 2 -45.05 -52.32 25.56
N LEU A 3 -43.86 -51.91 26.01
CA LEU A 3 -43.34 -50.55 25.93
C LEU A 3 -42.80 -50.34 24.55
N ARG A 4 -43.44 -49.50 23.73
CA ARG A 4 -42.92 -49.08 22.41
C ARG A 4 -41.96 -47.89 22.63
N ILE A 5 -40.68 -48.14 22.42
CA ILE A 5 -39.66 -47.10 22.40
C ILE A 5 -39.70 -46.43 21.02
N ALA A 6 -40.11 -45.18 20.98
CA ALA A 6 -40.02 -44.35 19.77
C ALA A 6 -38.60 -43.79 19.64
N ILE A 7 -37.88 -44.25 18.59
CA ILE A 7 -36.57 -43.70 18.24
C ILE A 7 -36.83 -42.46 17.39
N ILE A 8 -36.56 -41.26 17.93
CA ILE A 8 -36.57 -40.00 17.21
C ILE A 8 -35.20 -39.85 16.53
N SER A 9 -35.14 -40.06 15.21
CA SER A 9 -33.95 -39.81 14.41
C SER A 9 -33.84 -38.30 14.16
N ILE A 10 -32.89 -37.64 14.85
CA ILE A 10 -32.51 -36.26 14.56
C ILE A 10 -31.62 -36.29 13.31
N VAL A 11 -32.17 -35.93 12.16
CA VAL A 11 -31.41 -35.69 10.96
C VAL A 11 -30.81 -34.30 11.09
N ALA A 12 -29.52 -34.21 11.47
CA ALA A 12 -28.76 -32.98 11.45
C ALA A 12 -28.47 -32.62 9.97
N LEU A 13 -29.21 -31.63 9.47
CA LEU A 13 -28.95 -31.04 8.14
C LEU A 13 -27.68 -30.19 8.25
N PHE A 14 -26.51 -30.76 7.93
CA PHE A 14 -25.30 -30.00 7.70
C PHE A 14 -25.49 -29.25 6.38
N ALA A 15 -25.95 -28.00 6.44
CA ALA A 15 -25.78 -27.07 5.36
C ALA A 15 -24.26 -26.87 5.19
N ALA A 16 -23.70 -27.40 4.11
CA ALA A 16 -22.33 -27.07 3.70
C ALA A 16 -22.31 -25.55 3.40
N LEU A 17 -21.89 -24.75 4.37
CA LEU A 17 -21.53 -23.37 4.14
C LEU A 17 -20.33 -23.42 3.18
N THR A 18 -20.56 -23.21 1.91
CA THR A 18 -19.50 -22.90 0.96
C THR A 18 -18.90 -21.57 1.43
N THR A 19 -17.86 -21.64 2.23
CA THR A 19 -17.07 -20.45 2.54
C THR A 19 -16.37 -20.06 1.24
N ASN A 20 -16.99 -19.17 0.47
CA ASN A 20 -16.27 -18.47 -0.58
C ASN A 20 -15.19 -17.65 0.12
N ALA A 21 -13.95 -17.79 -0.31
CA ALA A 21 -12.83 -16.99 0.20
C ALA A 21 -12.56 -15.83 -0.77
N ALA A 22 -11.86 -14.83 -0.29
CA ALA A 22 -11.41 -13.72 -1.14
C ALA A 22 -10.77 -14.23 -2.44
N LYS A 23 -11.20 -13.67 -3.57
CA LYS A 23 -10.67 -14.02 -4.89
C LYS A 23 -9.34 -13.32 -5.11
N VAL A 24 -8.30 -14.09 -5.47
CA VAL A 24 -7.00 -13.56 -5.87
C VAL A 24 -6.88 -13.64 -7.39
N ASP A 25 -6.68 -12.50 -8.03
CA ASP A 25 -6.54 -12.36 -9.48
C ASP A 25 -5.15 -11.80 -9.82
N THR A 26 -4.64 -12.12 -11.02
CA THR A 26 -3.39 -11.55 -11.55
C THR A 26 -3.64 -11.06 -12.95
N ILE A 27 -3.46 -9.76 -13.15
CA ILE A 27 -3.70 -9.10 -14.43
C ILE A 27 -2.42 -8.45 -14.94
N THR A 28 -2.39 -8.20 -16.24
CA THR A 28 -1.30 -7.46 -16.90
C THR A 28 -1.88 -6.23 -17.59
N ILE A 29 -1.41 -5.06 -17.21
CA ILE A 29 -1.87 -3.79 -17.77
C ILE A 29 -0.82 -3.28 -18.75
N LYS A 30 -1.19 -3.06 -20.01
CA LYS A 30 -0.33 -2.35 -20.99
C LYS A 30 -0.12 -0.91 -20.51
N ALA A 31 1.12 -0.49 -20.41
CA ALA A 31 1.53 0.80 -19.89
C ALA A 31 2.44 1.48 -20.89
N VAL A 32 1.94 2.49 -21.59
CA VAL A 32 2.78 3.32 -22.48
C VAL A 32 3.74 4.22 -21.68
N GLU A 33 3.43 4.40 -20.42
CA GLU A 33 4.21 5.15 -19.42
C GLU A 33 5.43 4.36 -18.90
N MET A 34 5.48 3.05 -19.17
CA MET A 34 6.50 2.15 -18.64
C MET A 34 7.17 1.36 -19.78
N PRO A 35 8.43 0.95 -19.61
CA PRO A 35 9.16 0.21 -20.66
C PRO A 35 8.61 -1.21 -20.88
N ARG A 36 7.74 -1.69 -20.02
CA ARG A 36 7.06 -2.99 -20.12
C ARG A 36 5.66 -2.95 -19.52
N PRO A 37 4.77 -3.88 -19.88
CA PRO A 37 3.49 -4.04 -19.19
C PRO A 37 3.70 -4.29 -17.69
N ILE A 38 2.79 -3.78 -16.87
CA ILE A 38 2.82 -3.93 -15.42
C ILE A 38 1.90 -5.07 -14.99
N VAL A 39 2.45 -6.01 -14.25
CA VAL A 39 1.67 -7.09 -13.63
C VAL A 39 1.15 -6.60 -12.27
N VAL A 40 -0.11 -6.92 -12.00
CA VAL A 40 -0.81 -6.48 -10.77
C VAL A 40 -1.52 -7.68 -10.17
N THR A 41 -1.31 -7.93 -8.88
CA THR A 41 -2.15 -8.86 -8.10
C THR A 41 -3.29 -8.07 -7.48
N VAL A 42 -4.51 -8.60 -7.59
CA VAL A 42 -5.73 -8.01 -7.03
C VAL A 42 -6.40 -9.04 -6.13
N ILE A 43 -6.71 -8.65 -4.89
CA ILE A 43 -7.52 -9.46 -3.96
C ILE A 43 -8.86 -8.76 -3.80
N ILE A 44 -9.94 -9.49 -4.06
CA ILE A 44 -11.32 -9.01 -3.91
C ILE A 44 -11.97 -9.80 -2.78
N PRO A 45 -12.47 -9.15 -1.72
CA PRO A 45 -13.10 -9.83 -0.60
C PRO A 45 -14.40 -10.52 -1.04
N GLU A 46 -14.80 -11.53 -0.27
CA GLU A 46 -16.09 -12.20 -0.43
C GLU A 46 -17.25 -11.19 -0.39
N GLY A 47 -18.27 -11.42 -1.19
CA GLY A 47 -19.47 -10.58 -1.24
C GLY A 47 -19.32 -9.27 -2.01
N ALA A 48 -18.10 -8.87 -2.39
CA ALA A 48 -17.93 -7.68 -3.23
C ALA A 48 -18.47 -7.92 -4.65
N SER A 49 -19.32 -7.00 -5.14
CA SER A 49 -20.00 -7.10 -6.43
C SER A 49 -20.27 -5.69 -7.01
N ALA A 50 -20.79 -5.63 -8.22
CA ALA A 50 -21.17 -4.36 -8.83
C ALA A 50 -22.20 -3.57 -8.02
N THR A 51 -23.04 -4.26 -7.24
CA THR A 51 -24.05 -3.67 -6.34
C THR A 51 -23.55 -3.54 -4.89
N HIS A 52 -22.41 -4.15 -4.56
CA HIS A 52 -21.77 -4.05 -3.26
C HIS A 52 -20.28 -3.76 -3.43
N ARG A 53 -19.97 -2.50 -3.71
CA ARG A 53 -18.60 -2.03 -3.90
C ARG A 53 -17.88 -1.83 -2.57
N VAL A 54 -16.57 -2.06 -2.55
CA VAL A 54 -15.74 -2.04 -1.34
C VAL A 54 -14.61 -1.02 -1.41
N PRO A 55 -14.11 -0.52 -0.28
CA PRO A 55 -12.89 0.28 -0.21
C PRO A 55 -11.67 -0.48 -0.77
N THR A 56 -10.61 0.25 -1.14
CA THR A 56 -9.43 -0.34 -1.77
C THR A 56 -8.15 0.11 -1.11
N VAL A 57 -7.23 -0.83 -0.86
CA VAL A 57 -5.87 -0.56 -0.37
C VAL A 57 -4.85 -0.95 -1.45
N TYR A 58 -4.02 0.00 -1.87
CA TYR A 58 -2.88 -0.24 -2.74
C TYR A 58 -1.67 -0.59 -1.88
N LEU A 59 -1.05 -1.76 -2.13
CA LEU A 59 0.08 -2.30 -1.38
C LEU A 59 1.33 -2.28 -2.27
N LEU A 60 2.24 -1.36 -2.00
CA LEU A 60 3.42 -1.11 -2.83
C LEU A 60 4.61 -1.95 -2.37
N ASN A 61 5.29 -2.62 -3.32
CA ASN A 61 6.47 -3.42 -3.04
C ASN A 61 7.72 -2.56 -2.79
N GLY A 62 8.69 -3.15 -2.10
CA GLY A 62 10.03 -2.59 -1.92
C GLY A 62 10.93 -2.84 -3.13
N PHE A 63 12.13 -2.25 -3.11
CA PHE A 63 13.15 -2.43 -4.14
C PHE A 63 13.49 -3.91 -4.34
N GLY A 64 13.59 -4.34 -5.60
CA GLY A 64 13.84 -5.74 -5.97
C GLY A 64 12.64 -6.67 -5.76
N GLY A 65 11.48 -6.16 -5.33
CA GLY A 65 10.24 -6.89 -5.25
C GLY A 65 9.36 -6.76 -6.50
N ASP A 66 8.24 -7.44 -6.49
CA ASP A 66 7.24 -7.44 -7.55
C ASP A 66 5.81 -7.46 -6.98
N HIS A 67 4.82 -7.66 -7.83
CA HIS A 67 3.40 -7.77 -7.47
C HIS A 67 3.07 -8.87 -6.45
N LYS A 68 3.99 -9.85 -6.22
CA LYS A 68 3.81 -10.96 -5.27
C LYS A 68 4.44 -10.69 -3.92
N GLN A 69 5.25 -9.64 -3.78
CA GLN A 69 6.01 -9.44 -2.55
C GLN A 69 5.12 -9.39 -1.31
N TRP A 70 3.98 -8.70 -1.37
CA TRP A 70 3.08 -8.61 -0.24
C TRP A 70 2.37 -9.93 0.08
N THR A 71 1.92 -10.69 -0.92
CA THR A 71 1.31 -12.02 -0.70
C THR A 71 2.31 -13.04 -0.18
N THR A 72 3.60 -12.91 -0.51
CA THR A 72 4.67 -13.74 0.05
C THR A 72 5.10 -13.28 1.45
N THR A 73 4.97 -12.00 1.76
CA THR A 73 5.31 -11.43 3.06
C THR A 73 4.22 -11.70 4.09
N CYS A 74 2.96 -11.52 3.74
CA CYS A 74 1.79 -11.76 4.59
C CYS A 74 0.80 -12.67 3.87
N LYS A 75 0.88 -13.98 4.14
CA LYS A 75 0.00 -14.99 3.53
C LYS A 75 -1.48 -14.85 3.93
N GLN A 76 -1.76 -14.09 4.99
CA GLN A 76 -3.12 -13.87 5.50
C GLN A 76 -3.88 -12.75 4.75
N LEU A 77 -3.27 -12.07 3.76
CA LEU A 77 -3.91 -10.95 3.06
C LEU A 77 -5.29 -11.28 2.50
N PRO A 78 -5.57 -12.48 1.90
CA PRO A 78 -6.92 -12.81 1.45
C PRO A 78 -7.93 -12.85 2.61
N ALA A 79 -7.59 -13.49 3.72
CA ALA A 79 -8.45 -13.54 4.90
C ALA A 79 -8.64 -12.15 5.55
N LEU A 80 -7.61 -11.29 5.51
CA LEU A 80 -7.71 -9.92 5.98
C LEU A 80 -8.57 -9.05 5.04
N ALA A 81 -8.55 -9.33 3.74
CA ALA A 81 -9.45 -8.67 2.79
C ALA A 81 -10.92 -8.97 3.13
N ASP A 82 -11.23 -10.24 3.43
CA ASP A 82 -12.57 -10.66 3.88
C ASP A 82 -12.93 -10.04 5.24
N GLN A 83 -12.00 -10.12 6.20
CA GLN A 83 -12.22 -9.60 7.56
C GLN A 83 -12.57 -8.11 7.58
N TYR A 84 -11.90 -7.31 6.73
CA TYR A 84 -12.09 -5.86 6.70
C TYR A 84 -12.98 -5.38 5.57
N GLY A 85 -13.47 -6.28 4.71
CA GLY A 85 -14.31 -5.94 3.57
C GLY A 85 -13.64 -4.96 2.61
N MET A 86 -12.36 -5.16 2.28
CA MET A 86 -11.60 -4.25 1.42
C MET A 86 -10.84 -4.99 0.31
N ALA A 87 -10.83 -4.43 -0.89
CA ALA A 87 -9.99 -4.89 -1.99
C ALA A 87 -8.53 -4.50 -1.75
N MET A 88 -7.60 -5.33 -2.24
CA MET A 88 -6.16 -5.03 -2.17
C MET A 88 -5.55 -5.12 -3.57
N VAL A 89 -4.74 -4.13 -3.94
CA VAL A 89 -4.12 -3.99 -5.27
C VAL A 89 -2.61 -3.88 -5.11
N MET A 90 -1.88 -4.80 -5.71
CA MET A 90 -0.43 -4.93 -5.60
C MET A 90 0.23 -4.83 -6.97
N PRO A 91 0.55 -3.63 -7.45
CA PRO A 91 1.30 -3.46 -8.70
C PRO A 91 2.77 -3.84 -8.56
N ASP A 92 3.40 -4.28 -9.65
CA ASP A 92 4.85 -4.34 -9.74
C ASP A 92 5.43 -2.93 -9.88
N GLY A 93 6.15 -2.46 -8.87
CA GLY A 93 6.74 -1.12 -8.83
C GLY A 93 8.00 -0.93 -9.67
N CYS A 94 8.54 -1.98 -10.30
CA CYS A 94 9.66 -1.93 -11.27
C CYS A 94 10.92 -1.19 -10.78
N ASP A 95 11.25 -1.23 -9.51
CA ASP A 95 12.38 -0.47 -8.91
C ASP A 95 12.33 1.06 -9.17
N SER A 96 11.14 1.60 -9.50
CA SER A 96 10.94 2.97 -9.99
C SER A 96 10.89 4.02 -8.88
N TRP A 97 10.89 3.61 -7.59
CA TRP A 97 10.59 4.48 -6.45
C TRP A 97 9.23 5.19 -6.56
N TYR A 98 8.38 4.72 -7.49
CA TYR A 98 7.07 5.25 -7.80
C TYR A 98 7.07 6.68 -8.35
N TRP A 99 8.22 7.10 -8.91
CA TRP A 99 8.39 8.39 -9.57
C TRP A 99 8.08 8.34 -11.08
N ASP A 100 7.78 9.48 -11.63
CA ASP A 100 8.05 9.79 -13.03
C ASP A 100 9.51 10.22 -13.09
N ALA A 101 10.37 9.34 -13.57
CA ALA A 101 11.82 9.48 -13.44
C ALA A 101 12.39 10.62 -14.27
N PRO A 102 12.91 11.72 -13.69
CA PRO A 102 13.41 12.87 -14.47
C PRO A 102 14.58 12.53 -15.40
N ALA A 103 15.46 11.61 -14.98
CA ALA A 103 16.60 11.16 -15.78
C ALA A 103 16.28 10.01 -16.74
N ASN A 104 15.06 9.44 -16.68
CA ASN A 104 14.64 8.35 -17.55
C ASN A 104 13.17 8.52 -17.99
N PRO A 105 12.91 9.30 -19.05
CA PRO A 105 11.55 9.63 -19.48
C PRO A 105 10.70 8.42 -19.93
N LYS A 106 11.30 7.23 -20.06
CA LYS A 106 10.59 5.98 -20.34
C LYS A 106 9.96 5.33 -19.08
N VAL A 107 10.26 5.85 -17.90
CA VAL A 107 9.73 5.37 -16.62
C VAL A 107 8.88 6.46 -15.98
N LYS A 108 7.56 6.32 -16.06
CA LYS A 108 6.58 7.27 -15.52
C LYS A 108 5.59 6.52 -14.61
N MET A 109 6.09 6.03 -13.48
CA MET A 109 5.31 5.18 -12.59
C MET A 109 4.23 5.97 -11.86
N GLU A 110 4.48 7.21 -11.46
CA GLU A 110 3.46 8.09 -10.87
C GLU A 110 2.29 8.30 -11.84
N THR A 111 2.59 8.61 -13.11
CA THR A 111 1.58 8.73 -14.17
C THR A 111 0.83 7.41 -14.40
N PHE A 112 1.54 6.27 -14.45
CA PHE A 112 0.90 4.97 -14.56
C PHE A 112 -0.07 4.70 -13.40
N MET A 113 0.36 4.91 -12.18
CA MET A 113 -0.47 4.69 -10.99
C MET A 113 -1.75 5.53 -11.00
N THR A 114 -1.61 6.83 -11.30
CA THR A 114 -2.70 7.81 -11.19
C THR A 114 -3.63 7.83 -12.39
N LYS A 115 -3.10 7.69 -13.60
CA LYS A 115 -3.86 7.87 -14.85
C LYS A 115 -4.25 6.57 -15.52
N ARG A 116 -3.66 5.44 -15.11
CA ARG A 116 -3.96 4.14 -15.74
C ARG A 116 -4.42 3.09 -14.73
N LEU A 117 -3.64 2.80 -13.69
CA LEU A 117 -3.95 1.72 -12.77
C LEU A 117 -5.24 2.00 -11.97
N VAL A 118 -5.32 3.16 -11.30
CA VAL A 118 -6.51 3.49 -10.48
C VAL A 118 -7.78 3.49 -11.32
N PRO A 119 -7.87 4.19 -12.46
CA PRO A 119 -9.05 4.13 -13.31
C PRO A 119 -9.37 2.73 -13.84
N TYR A 120 -8.35 1.92 -14.13
CA TYR A 120 -8.56 0.53 -14.55
C TYR A 120 -9.21 -0.31 -13.46
N ILE A 121 -8.71 -0.22 -12.22
CA ILE A 121 -9.26 -0.95 -11.07
C ILE A 121 -10.71 -0.54 -10.80
N ASP A 122 -11.01 0.75 -10.75
CA ASP A 122 -12.35 1.26 -10.49
C ASP A 122 -13.38 0.85 -11.57
N LYS A 123 -12.91 0.68 -12.82
CA LYS A 123 -13.75 0.25 -13.93
C LYS A 123 -14.02 -1.25 -13.95
N HIS A 124 -13.02 -2.08 -13.57
CA HIS A 124 -13.08 -3.53 -13.81
C HIS A 124 -13.34 -4.35 -12.54
N TYR A 125 -13.21 -3.72 -11.35
CA TYR A 125 -13.43 -4.36 -10.07
C TYR A 125 -14.47 -3.61 -9.24
N PRO A 126 -15.14 -4.28 -8.30
CA PRO A 126 -16.18 -3.67 -7.47
C PRO A 126 -15.59 -2.79 -6.36
N THR A 127 -14.85 -1.74 -6.74
CA THR A 127 -14.19 -0.81 -5.84
C THR A 127 -14.90 0.54 -5.78
N LEU A 128 -14.88 1.19 -4.63
CA LEU A 128 -15.41 2.54 -4.42
C LEU A 128 -14.39 3.57 -4.97
N PRO A 129 -14.81 4.49 -5.86
CA PRO A 129 -13.89 5.39 -6.56
C PRO A 129 -13.48 6.63 -5.77
N GLU A 130 -14.07 6.87 -4.59
CA GLU A 130 -13.81 8.05 -3.78
C GLU A 130 -12.43 7.99 -3.09
N ALA A 131 -11.71 9.09 -3.02
CA ALA A 131 -10.42 9.18 -2.34
C ALA A 131 -10.50 8.74 -0.86
N SER A 132 -11.61 9.06 -0.17
CA SER A 132 -11.84 8.67 1.23
C SER A 132 -11.96 7.15 1.41
N LYS A 133 -12.34 6.42 0.36
CA LYS A 133 -12.46 4.96 0.32
C LYS A 133 -11.22 4.27 -0.27
N ARG A 134 -10.16 5.05 -0.50
CA ARG A 134 -8.92 4.53 -1.07
C ARG A 134 -7.74 4.80 -0.15
N ALA A 135 -6.93 3.77 0.09
CA ALA A 135 -5.69 3.85 0.84
C ALA A 135 -4.50 3.40 -0.01
N ILE A 136 -3.33 3.88 0.32
CA ILE A 136 -2.07 3.47 -0.26
C ILE A 136 -1.05 3.25 0.86
N THR A 137 -0.36 2.11 0.85
CA THR A 137 0.72 1.80 1.79
C THR A 137 1.77 0.95 1.11
N GLY A 138 2.94 0.83 1.72
CA GLY A 138 4.00 0.03 1.15
C GLY A 138 5.16 -0.18 2.12
N LEU A 139 6.08 -1.07 1.73
CA LEU A 139 7.29 -1.35 2.49
C LEU A 139 8.53 -0.76 1.79
N SER A 140 9.47 -0.20 2.56
CA SER A 140 10.77 0.26 2.04
C SER A 140 10.60 1.30 0.91
N MET A 141 11.04 1.00 -0.33
CA MET A 141 10.76 1.80 -1.52
C MET A 141 9.25 2.05 -1.70
N GLY A 142 8.40 1.03 -1.43
CA GLY A 142 6.95 1.18 -1.49
C GLY A 142 6.39 2.09 -0.40
N GLY A 143 7.01 2.15 0.77
CA GLY A 143 6.66 3.11 1.83
C GLY A 143 6.97 4.55 1.43
N HIS A 144 8.10 4.77 0.75
CA HIS A 144 8.41 6.03 0.06
C HIS A 144 7.33 6.36 -0.97
N GLY A 145 7.04 5.40 -1.87
CA GLY A 145 6.07 5.59 -2.95
C GLY A 145 4.65 5.88 -2.45
N ALA A 146 4.25 5.28 -1.33
CA ALA A 146 2.95 5.55 -0.72
C ALA A 146 2.82 6.99 -0.21
N PHE A 147 3.85 7.50 0.46
CA PHE A 147 3.89 8.92 0.83
C PHE A 147 3.98 9.83 -0.40
N TRP A 148 4.85 9.49 -1.36
CA TRP A 148 5.01 10.28 -2.58
C TRP A 148 3.69 10.46 -3.32
N LEU A 149 3.01 9.36 -3.61
CA LEU A 149 1.75 9.37 -4.34
C LEU A 149 0.62 9.98 -3.52
N GLY A 150 0.48 9.59 -2.25
CA GLY A 150 -0.65 10.03 -1.43
C GLY A 150 -0.62 11.53 -1.09
N VAL A 151 0.57 12.10 -0.82
CA VAL A 151 0.71 13.54 -0.55
C VAL A 151 0.49 14.38 -1.81
N ARG A 152 0.96 13.90 -2.96
CA ARG A 152 0.84 14.63 -4.23
C ARG A 152 -0.53 14.49 -4.90
N HIS A 153 -1.28 13.43 -4.55
CA HIS A 153 -2.60 13.11 -5.12
C HIS A 153 -3.63 12.81 -4.01
N PRO A 154 -3.93 13.80 -3.13
CA PRO A 154 -4.89 13.62 -2.05
C PRO A 154 -6.34 13.45 -2.57
N ASP A 155 -6.59 13.83 -3.82
CA ASP A 155 -7.82 13.59 -4.57
C ASP A 155 -7.99 12.13 -5.01
N ILE A 156 -6.91 11.35 -4.98
CA ILE A 156 -6.92 9.91 -5.29
C ILE A 156 -6.82 9.07 -4.01
N TRP A 157 -5.89 9.39 -3.10
CA TRP A 157 -5.67 8.64 -1.87
C TRP A 157 -5.78 9.54 -0.63
N LYS A 158 -6.86 9.38 0.11
CA LYS A 158 -7.06 10.07 1.40
C LYS A 158 -6.24 9.43 2.52
N ASN A 159 -5.98 8.11 2.44
CA ASN A 159 -5.36 7.33 3.50
C ASN A 159 -3.97 6.85 3.07
N ILE A 160 -2.93 7.22 3.82
CA ILE A 160 -1.53 6.93 3.54
C ILE A 160 -0.94 6.07 4.65
N GLY A 161 -0.20 5.02 4.26
CA GLY A 161 0.62 4.23 5.17
C GLY A 161 2.05 4.06 4.66
N SER A 162 2.99 3.78 5.57
CA SER A 162 4.36 3.47 5.21
C SER A 162 5.01 2.58 6.28
N THR A 163 5.53 1.42 5.93
CA THR A 163 6.34 0.61 6.84
C THR A 163 7.79 0.58 6.40
N SER A 164 8.70 0.89 7.32
CA SER A 164 10.15 0.95 7.02
C SER A 164 10.47 1.80 5.78
N GLY A 165 9.76 2.90 5.56
CA GLY A 165 9.86 3.70 4.33
C GLY A 165 11.20 4.43 4.19
N GLY A 166 11.73 4.50 2.95
CA GLY A 166 12.88 5.34 2.60
C GLY A 166 12.50 6.82 2.51
N VAL A 167 12.02 7.41 3.61
CA VAL A 167 11.39 8.74 3.64
C VAL A 167 12.38 9.91 3.57
N ASN A 168 13.66 9.65 3.77
CA ASN A 168 14.75 10.56 3.41
C ASN A 168 15.81 9.78 2.63
N ILE A 169 15.94 10.08 1.34
CA ILE A 169 16.82 9.36 0.43
C ILE A 169 18.22 9.99 0.32
N LEU A 170 18.40 11.21 0.81
CA LEU A 170 19.66 11.95 0.65
C LEU A 170 20.89 11.26 1.27
N PRO A 171 20.79 10.51 2.39
CA PRO A 171 21.93 9.74 2.91
C PRO A 171 22.30 8.51 2.07
N TYR A 172 21.52 8.16 1.03
CA TYR A 172 21.61 6.89 0.31
C TYR A 172 21.72 7.05 -1.21
N THR A 173 22.28 8.15 -1.71
CA THR A 173 22.29 8.51 -3.15
C THR A 173 22.91 7.46 -4.08
N GLU A 174 23.82 6.62 -3.58
CA GLU A 174 24.46 5.54 -4.35
C GLU A 174 23.72 4.18 -4.23
N ARG A 175 22.58 4.14 -3.55
CA ARG A 175 21.85 2.89 -3.27
C ARG A 175 20.64 2.72 -4.18
N TRP A 176 20.20 1.46 -4.33
CA TRP A 176 18.89 1.08 -4.88
C TRP A 176 18.54 1.73 -6.22
N LYS A 177 19.54 1.92 -7.10
CA LYS A 177 19.39 2.47 -8.47
C LYS A 177 18.67 3.83 -8.54
N MET A 178 18.56 4.58 -7.45
CA MET A 178 17.90 5.88 -7.47
C MET A 178 18.51 6.85 -8.48
N LYS A 179 19.82 6.76 -8.70
CA LYS A 179 20.52 7.55 -9.72
C LYS A 179 20.05 7.28 -11.16
N ASP A 180 19.48 6.10 -11.43
CA ASP A 180 18.94 5.78 -12.77
C ASP A 180 17.63 6.57 -13.02
N ALA A 181 16.94 6.97 -11.97
CA ALA A 181 15.73 7.79 -12.04
C ALA A 181 15.99 9.29 -11.87
N LEU A 182 16.91 9.69 -10.98
CA LEU A 182 17.12 11.09 -10.59
C LEU A 182 18.40 11.71 -11.18
N GLY A 183 19.26 10.90 -11.82
CA GLY A 183 20.64 11.27 -12.17
C GLY A 183 21.60 11.10 -10.97
N ALA A 184 22.91 11.03 -11.23
CA ALA A 184 23.91 11.01 -10.16
C ALA A 184 23.77 12.26 -9.27
N TYR A 185 23.98 12.11 -7.94
CA TYR A 185 23.91 13.25 -7.02
C TYR A 185 25.09 14.18 -7.22
N THR A 186 24.83 15.38 -7.72
CA THR A 186 25.80 16.45 -7.97
C THR A 186 25.16 17.79 -7.62
N SER A 187 25.94 18.88 -7.65
CA SER A 187 25.38 20.24 -7.47
C SER A 187 24.27 20.56 -8.48
N ALA A 188 24.36 20.03 -9.71
CA ALA A 188 23.36 20.26 -10.76
C ALA A 188 22.05 19.47 -10.51
N THR A 189 22.11 18.31 -9.87
CA THR A 189 20.97 17.43 -9.61
C THR A 189 20.46 17.47 -8.17
N ALA A 190 21.19 18.14 -7.25
CA ALA A 190 20.84 18.21 -5.83
C ALA A 190 19.39 18.62 -5.60
N LYS A 191 18.90 19.63 -6.34
CA LYS A 191 17.51 20.09 -6.24
C LYS A 191 16.50 19.02 -6.62
N THR A 192 16.80 18.20 -7.64
CA THR A 192 15.96 17.05 -8.03
C THR A 192 15.85 16.04 -6.89
N TRP A 193 16.97 15.68 -6.27
CA TRP A 193 16.99 14.76 -5.13
C TRP A 193 16.22 15.31 -3.91
N GLU A 194 16.41 16.59 -3.60
CA GLU A 194 15.70 17.27 -2.51
C GLU A 194 14.17 17.26 -2.72
N THR A 195 13.73 17.51 -3.96
CA THR A 195 12.30 17.54 -4.27
C THR A 195 11.65 16.15 -4.34
N HIS A 196 12.44 15.07 -4.48
CA HIS A 196 11.97 13.68 -4.49
C HIS A 196 12.13 12.99 -3.12
N THR A 197 12.42 13.74 -2.07
CA THR A 197 12.60 13.25 -0.70
C THR A 197 11.36 13.56 0.14
N ILE A 198 10.74 12.53 0.74
CA ILE A 198 9.45 12.68 1.46
C ILE A 198 9.54 13.69 2.61
N ILE A 199 10.63 13.66 3.38
CA ILE A 199 10.80 14.59 4.50
C ILE A 199 10.73 16.07 4.05
N ASN A 200 11.05 16.37 2.81
CA ASN A 200 10.95 17.72 2.26
C ASN A 200 9.55 18.06 1.72
N LEU A 201 8.71 17.05 1.44
CA LEU A 201 7.32 17.27 1.06
C LEU A 201 6.45 17.75 2.23
N VAL A 202 6.91 17.60 3.47
CA VAL A 202 6.15 18.02 4.66
C VAL A 202 5.71 19.49 4.59
N SER A 203 6.54 20.36 4.02
CA SER A 203 6.19 21.79 3.82
C SER A 203 5.06 22.04 2.82
N GLN A 204 4.70 21.02 2.03
CA GLN A 204 3.59 21.08 1.05
C GLN A 204 2.33 20.38 1.56
N MET A 205 2.40 19.70 2.71
CA MET A 205 1.24 19.02 3.30
C MET A 205 0.30 20.01 3.96
N THR A 206 -0.99 19.76 3.78
CA THR A 206 -2.05 20.50 4.48
C THR A 206 -2.58 19.65 5.63
N PRO A 207 -2.67 20.18 6.86
CA PRO A 207 -3.25 19.45 7.98
C PRO A 207 -4.65 18.91 7.66
N GLY A 208 -4.88 17.61 7.87
CA GLY A 208 -6.14 16.94 7.58
C GLY A 208 -6.41 16.61 6.10
N ALA A 209 -5.50 16.95 5.16
CA ALA A 209 -5.62 16.52 3.76
C ALA A 209 -5.56 14.99 3.65
N ASN A 210 -4.69 14.35 4.42
CA ASN A 210 -4.57 12.90 4.47
C ASN A 210 -4.69 12.36 5.90
N ASN A 211 -5.16 11.11 6.03
CA ASN A 211 -5.03 10.30 7.22
C ASN A 211 -3.73 9.49 7.09
N ILE A 212 -2.81 9.60 8.04
CA ILE A 212 -1.45 9.07 7.91
C ILE A 212 -1.12 8.12 9.05
N ILE A 213 -0.66 6.91 8.70
CA ILE A 213 -0.03 5.96 9.63
C ILE A 213 1.31 5.52 9.07
N PHE A 214 2.37 5.53 9.88
CA PHE A 214 3.62 4.92 9.46
C PHE A 214 4.38 4.31 10.62
N ASP A 215 5.27 3.39 10.30
CA ASP A 215 6.03 2.67 11.31
C ASP A 215 7.43 2.29 10.81
N CYS A 216 8.33 2.06 11.78
CA CYS A 216 9.67 1.57 11.51
C CYS A 216 10.21 0.80 12.71
N GLY A 217 10.91 -0.31 12.44
CA GLY A 217 11.63 -1.04 13.47
C GLY A 217 12.79 -0.23 14.04
N ILE A 218 13.06 -0.37 15.35
CA ILE A 218 14.16 0.38 15.99
C ILE A 218 15.55 -0.07 15.53
N GLU A 219 15.69 -1.31 15.04
CA GLU A 219 16.92 -1.84 14.44
C GLU A 219 16.94 -1.73 12.91
N ASP A 220 15.94 -1.07 12.31
CA ASP A 220 15.85 -0.88 10.87
C ASP A 220 16.84 0.18 10.37
N ILE A 221 17.42 -0.04 9.18
CA ILE A 221 18.33 0.95 8.54
C ILE A 221 17.68 2.32 8.32
N PHE A 222 16.36 2.38 8.26
CA PHE A 222 15.58 3.60 8.10
C PHE A 222 14.96 4.13 9.40
N SER A 223 15.30 3.55 10.57
CA SER A 223 14.74 4.00 11.86
C SER A 223 14.96 5.49 12.11
N GLY A 224 16.18 5.97 11.92
CA GLY A 224 16.54 7.37 12.12
C GLY A 224 15.81 8.35 11.21
N VAL A 225 15.65 8.01 9.91
CA VAL A 225 14.96 8.90 8.96
C VAL A 225 13.45 8.90 9.17
N ASN A 226 12.85 7.79 9.62
CA ASN A 226 11.42 7.75 9.98
C ASN A 226 11.15 8.53 11.27
N ALA A 227 12.01 8.41 12.29
CA ALA A 227 11.93 9.23 13.49
C ALA A 227 12.09 10.74 13.20
N ALA A 228 12.94 11.10 12.22
CA ALA A 228 13.09 12.49 11.78
C ALA A 228 11.82 12.99 11.04
N LEU A 229 11.20 12.16 10.20
CA LEU A 229 9.93 12.51 9.56
C LEU A 229 8.82 12.73 10.61
N HIS A 230 8.71 11.83 11.61
CA HIS A 230 7.77 12.01 12.73
C HIS A 230 7.91 13.37 13.40
N ARG A 231 9.12 13.75 13.81
CA ARG A 231 9.37 15.07 14.43
C ARG A 231 8.95 16.21 13.51
N LYS A 232 9.30 16.15 12.23
CA LYS A 232 8.98 17.19 11.26
C LYS A 232 7.47 17.32 11.02
N LEU A 233 6.74 16.22 11.02
CA LEU A 233 5.27 16.23 10.93
C LEU A 233 4.63 16.85 12.18
N LEU A 234 5.15 16.57 13.38
CA LEU A 234 4.71 17.23 14.63
C LEU A 234 4.94 18.74 14.58
N GLU A 235 6.14 19.19 14.20
CA GLU A 235 6.48 20.61 14.03
C GLU A 235 5.54 21.32 13.04
N ALA A 236 5.20 20.63 11.94
CA ALA A 236 4.27 21.12 10.94
C ALA A 236 2.78 20.99 11.33
N LYS A 237 2.48 20.43 12.52
CA LYS A 237 1.12 20.15 13.00
C LYS A 237 0.30 19.27 12.05
N ILE A 238 0.94 18.33 11.35
CA ILE A 238 0.31 17.33 10.50
C ILE A 238 -0.11 16.14 11.37
N PRO A 239 -1.41 15.86 11.54
CA PRO A 239 -1.89 14.71 12.30
C PRO A 239 -1.44 13.39 11.67
N HIS A 240 -0.90 12.47 12.48
CA HIS A 240 -0.43 11.17 12.03
C HIS A 240 -0.26 10.19 13.19
N ASP A 241 -0.35 8.89 12.91
CA ASP A 241 0.04 7.82 13.80
C ASP A 241 1.46 7.36 13.44
N TYR A 242 2.38 7.36 14.40
CA TYR A 242 3.72 6.82 14.24
C TYR A 242 3.96 5.70 15.24
N ILE A 243 4.35 4.51 14.74
CA ILE A 243 4.65 3.34 15.56
C ILE A 243 6.13 3.00 15.43
N SER A 244 6.84 3.04 16.57
CA SER A 244 8.21 2.54 16.68
C SER A 244 8.22 1.36 17.64
N ARG A 245 8.79 0.23 17.21
CA ARG A 245 8.82 -1.02 17.99
C ARG A 245 10.04 -1.87 17.64
N PRO A 246 10.41 -2.87 18.47
CA PRO A 246 11.49 -3.80 18.13
C PRO A 246 11.28 -4.46 16.76
N GLY A 247 12.33 -4.51 15.95
CA GLY A 247 12.32 -5.13 14.63
C GLY A 247 13.27 -4.47 13.65
N ASN A 248 13.45 -5.13 12.52
CA ASN A 248 14.47 -4.84 11.53
C ASN A 248 13.86 -4.76 10.11
N HIS A 249 14.65 -4.36 9.11
CA HIS A 249 14.23 -4.25 7.70
C HIS A 249 13.98 -5.62 7.07
N ASN A 250 12.91 -6.31 7.44
CA ASN A 250 12.64 -7.69 7.00
C ASN A 250 11.15 -8.04 6.94
N ARG A 251 10.86 -9.18 6.26
CA ARG A 251 9.49 -9.69 6.06
C ARG A 251 8.72 -9.93 7.36
N LYS A 252 9.41 -10.36 8.44
CA LYS A 252 8.76 -10.62 9.73
C LYS A 252 8.17 -9.33 10.29
N TYR A 253 8.94 -8.23 10.23
CA TYR A 253 8.48 -6.92 10.66
C TYR A 253 7.30 -6.44 9.81
N TRP A 254 7.44 -6.45 8.49
CA TRP A 254 6.41 -5.96 7.57
C TRP A 254 5.11 -6.77 7.60
N SER A 255 5.19 -8.09 7.78
CA SER A 255 4.02 -8.95 7.95
C SER A 255 3.20 -8.61 9.19
N ASN A 256 3.85 -8.20 10.27
CA ASN A 256 3.17 -7.70 11.46
C ASN A 256 2.63 -6.27 11.26
N SER A 257 3.41 -5.42 10.61
CA SER A 257 3.13 -4.00 10.41
C SER A 257 1.84 -3.77 9.62
N ILE A 258 1.63 -4.55 8.54
CA ILE A 258 0.45 -4.37 7.68
C ILE A 258 -0.87 -4.57 8.43
N LEU A 259 -0.91 -5.35 9.50
CA LEU A 259 -2.11 -5.55 10.31
C LEU A 259 -2.60 -4.25 10.96
N TYR A 260 -1.66 -3.43 11.44
CA TYR A 260 -1.97 -2.12 12.03
C TYR A 260 -2.45 -1.13 10.96
N HIS A 261 -1.85 -1.16 9.76
CA HIS A 261 -2.28 -0.31 8.66
C HIS A 261 -3.70 -0.66 8.19
N LEU A 262 -4.01 -1.94 8.00
CA LEU A 262 -5.34 -2.37 7.58
C LEU A 262 -6.41 -2.02 8.62
N LEU A 263 -6.11 -2.21 9.91
CA LEU A 263 -6.99 -1.76 11.00
C LEU A 263 -7.19 -0.25 11.00
N TYR A 264 -6.12 0.53 10.81
CA TYR A 264 -6.19 1.99 10.71
C TYR A 264 -7.09 2.42 9.56
N PHE A 265 -6.87 1.87 8.37
CA PHE A 265 -7.67 2.21 7.19
C PHE A 265 -9.13 1.81 7.33
N SER A 266 -9.43 0.63 7.90
CA SER A 266 -10.82 0.22 8.14
C SER A 266 -11.60 1.21 9.00
N ARG A 267 -10.94 1.87 9.95
CA ARG A 267 -11.54 2.91 10.80
C ARG A 267 -11.71 4.27 10.09
N HIS A 268 -10.99 4.50 9.00
CA HIS A 268 -11.02 5.76 8.25
C HIS A 268 -11.85 5.70 6.97
N PHE A 269 -12.14 4.51 6.44
CA PHE A 269 -13.00 4.34 5.27
C PHE A 269 -14.48 4.63 5.54
N GLY A 270 -14.93 4.58 6.78
CA GLY A 270 -16.31 4.81 7.17
C GLY A 270 -16.67 6.26 7.49
N LYS A 271 -15.64 7.14 7.58
CA LYS A 271 -15.81 8.52 8.03
C LYS A 271 -15.88 9.50 6.87
#